data_3d747034516fe20db10c0668e101b11b
#
_entry.id   3d747034516fe20db10c0668e101b11b
#
_cell.length_a   1.000
_cell.length_b   1.000
_cell.length_c   1.000
_cell.angle_alpha   90.00
_cell.angle_beta   90.00
_cell.angle_gamma   90.00
#
_symmetry.space_group_name_H-M   'P 1'
#
loop_
_entity.id
_entity.type
_entity.pdbx_description
1 polymer ?
#
loop_
_entity_poly.entity_id
_entity_poly.type
_entity_poly.pdbx_seq_one_letter_code
_entity_poly.pdbx_strand_id
1 'polypeptide(L)'
;VFTPEEEIVDPKLEFVSPKPGDPEDYVAIRLASGKLVAITNTCAANALGLVEPKYFSYGNRESARKAIQPLAEYTGLTVDEVATQILDRAVEKIKPIIDELAEKYRMEPEQMSFVGVGGGAAALICYYAKKYGIKYSIPQNAEVISSIGVALSMVRDVVERAIPNPTSAEI
;
A
#
# COMPACT_ATOMS: atom_id res chain seq x y z
N VAL A 1 0.10 -10.30 7.60
CA VAL A 1 0.64 -11.62 7.98
C VAL A 1 0.85 -12.39 6.69
N PHE A 2 2.08 -12.79 6.42
CA PHE A 2 2.39 -13.59 5.24
C PHE A 2 2.03 -15.05 5.52
N THR A 3 1.44 -15.72 4.53
CA THR A 3 1.20 -17.15 4.59
C THR A 3 2.51 -17.85 4.23
N PRO A 4 3.02 -18.75 5.06
CA PRO A 4 4.23 -19.52 4.76
C PRO A 4 4.11 -20.29 3.44
N GLU A 5 5.24 -20.54 2.78
CA GLU A 5 5.24 -21.19 1.47
C GLU A 5 4.67 -22.62 1.51
N GLU A 6 4.96 -23.34 2.56
CA GLU A 6 4.47 -24.69 2.80
C GLU A 6 2.95 -24.78 2.99
N GLU A 7 2.28 -23.67 3.36
CA GLU A 7 0.82 -23.58 3.43
C GLU A 7 0.17 -23.30 2.08
N ILE A 8 0.92 -22.77 1.08
CA ILE A 8 0.41 -22.49 -0.26
C ILE A 8 0.40 -23.78 -1.09
N VAL A 9 -0.54 -24.67 -0.76
CA VAL A 9 -0.73 -25.95 -1.42
C VAL A 9 -1.99 -25.90 -2.26
N ASP A 10 -1.88 -26.35 -3.54
CA ASP A 10 -2.96 -26.41 -4.53
C ASP A 10 -3.80 -25.12 -4.53
N PRO A 11 -3.17 -23.94 -4.74
CA PRO A 11 -3.87 -22.67 -4.71
C PRO A 11 -4.83 -22.56 -5.89
N LYS A 12 -6.08 -22.15 -5.63
CA LYS A 12 -7.13 -21.99 -6.66
C LYS A 12 -7.67 -20.58 -6.65
N LEU A 13 -7.85 -20.00 -7.83
CA LEU A 13 -8.49 -18.71 -7.99
C LEU A 13 -9.95 -18.80 -7.60
N GLU A 14 -10.42 -17.84 -6.83
CA GLU A 14 -11.81 -17.67 -6.45
C GLU A 14 -12.19 -16.20 -6.53
N PHE A 15 -13.41 -15.92 -6.97
CA PHE A 15 -13.98 -14.58 -6.93
C PHE A 15 -14.97 -14.51 -5.77
N VAL A 16 -14.84 -13.49 -4.94
CA VAL A 16 -15.60 -13.37 -3.70
C VAL A 16 -16.15 -11.96 -3.52
N SER A 17 -17.27 -11.86 -2.79
CA SER A 17 -17.76 -10.60 -2.25
C SER A 17 -17.40 -10.55 -0.76
N PRO A 18 -16.44 -9.72 -0.32
CA PRO A 18 -15.98 -9.70 1.07
C PRO A 18 -17.05 -9.29 2.07
N LYS A 19 -18.00 -8.43 1.64
CA LYS A 19 -19.10 -7.93 2.46
C LYS A 19 -20.38 -7.83 1.63
N PRO A 20 -21.55 -7.90 2.24
CA PRO A 20 -22.81 -7.61 1.56
C PRO A 20 -22.79 -6.24 0.88
N GLY A 21 -23.04 -6.21 -0.42
CA GLY A 21 -23.03 -5.00 -1.23
C GLY A 21 -21.69 -4.65 -1.90
N ASP A 22 -20.61 -5.37 -1.58
CA ASP A 22 -19.36 -5.28 -2.34
C ASP A 22 -19.52 -5.97 -3.71
N PRO A 23 -18.72 -5.59 -4.72
CA PRO A 23 -18.62 -6.34 -5.98
C PRO A 23 -18.26 -7.81 -5.74
N GLU A 24 -18.73 -8.69 -6.64
CA GLU A 24 -18.51 -10.15 -6.55
C GLU A 24 -17.21 -10.60 -7.26
N ASP A 25 -16.37 -9.69 -7.67
CA ASP A 25 -15.17 -9.92 -8.46
C ASP A 25 -13.85 -9.67 -7.70
N TYR A 26 -13.90 -9.64 -6.37
CA TYR A 26 -12.67 -9.60 -5.59
C TYR A 26 -11.91 -10.92 -5.71
N VAL A 27 -10.64 -10.79 -6.11
CA VAL A 27 -9.74 -11.94 -6.26
C VAL A 27 -9.29 -12.45 -4.91
N ALA A 28 -9.53 -13.74 -4.67
CA ALA A 28 -9.00 -14.48 -3.53
C ALA A 28 -8.37 -15.80 -4.02
N ILE A 29 -7.49 -16.36 -3.21
CA ILE A 29 -6.86 -17.64 -3.48
C ILE A 29 -7.30 -18.62 -2.40
N ARG A 30 -7.97 -19.72 -2.81
CA ARG A 30 -8.35 -20.83 -1.95
C ARG A 30 -7.21 -21.82 -1.87
N LEU A 31 -6.74 -22.10 -0.66
CA LEU A 31 -5.72 -23.13 -0.40
C LEU A 31 -6.36 -24.49 -0.16
N ALA A 32 -5.63 -25.57 -0.31
CA ALA A 32 -6.09 -26.94 -0.01
C ALA A 32 -6.64 -27.09 1.41
N SER A 33 -6.15 -26.31 2.36
CA SER A 33 -6.65 -26.28 3.75
C SER A 33 -8.05 -25.63 3.88
N GLY A 34 -8.63 -25.09 2.80
CA GLY A 34 -9.85 -24.30 2.82
C GLY A 34 -9.66 -22.83 3.21
N LYS A 35 -8.47 -22.40 3.60
CA LYS A 35 -8.15 -21.00 3.91
C LYS A 35 -8.20 -20.14 2.67
N LEU A 36 -8.82 -18.95 2.76
CA LEU A 36 -8.74 -17.91 1.75
C LEU A 36 -7.60 -16.96 2.06
N VAL A 37 -6.81 -16.63 1.06
CA VAL A 37 -5.74 -15.62 1.14
C VAL A 37 -5.95 -14.58 0.05
N ALA A 38 -5.61 -13.33 0.34
CA ALA A 38 -5.69 -12.22 -0.60
C ALA A 38 -4.34 -11.95 -1.26
N ILE A 39 -4.37 -11.59 -2.54
CA ILE A 39 -3.22 -11.01 -3.23
C ILE A 39 -3.23 -9.50 -2.96
N THR A 40 -2.10 -8.97 -2.52
CA THR A 40 -1.93 -7.54 -2.20
C THR A 40 -0.79 -6.93 -3.01
N ASN A 41 -0.70 -5.60 -3.03
CA ASN A 41 0.44 -4.90 -3.63
C ASN A 41 1.78 -5.38 -3.03
N THR A 42 1.79 -5.70 -1.73
CA THR A 42 2.97 -6.26 -1.06
C THR A 42 3.34 -7.64 -1.60
N CYS A 43 2.34 -8.49 -1.88
CA CYS A 43 2.60 -9.79 -2.53
C CYS A 43 3.20 -9.59 -3.92
N ALA A 44 2.63 -8.69 -4.74
CA ALA A 44 3.13 -8.39 -6.08
C ALA A 44 4.58 -7.88 -6.05
N ALA A 45 4.89 -6.93 -5.14
CA ALA A 45 6.24 -6.39 -5.01
C ALA A 45 7.26 -7.45 -4.55
N ASN A 46 6.88 -8.36 -3.64
CA ASN A 46 7.75 -9.46 -3.23
C ASN A 46 7.92 -10.50 -4.33
N ALA A 47 6.86 -10.85 -5.08
CA ALA A 47 6.95 -11.77 -6.22
C ALA A 47 7.96 -11.28 -7.28
N LEU A 48 8.03 -9.97 -7.50
CA LEU A 48 9.00 -9.34 -8.38
C LEU A 48 10.39 -9.12 -7.74
N GLY A 49 10.56 -9.42 -6.45
CA GLY A 49 11.82 -9.21 -5.74
C GLY A 49 12.18 -7.73 -5.53
N LEU A 50 11.19 -6.85 -5.46
CA LEU A 50 11.39 -5.40 -5.34
C LEU A 50 11.57 -4.92 -3.90
N VAL A 51 11.21 -5.75 -2.91
CA VAL A 51 11.31 -5.40 -1.49
C VAL A 51 12.61 -5.96 -0.91
N GLU A 52 13.46 -5.08 -0.38
CA GLU A 52 14.72 -5.49 0.25
C GLU A 52 14.48 -6.11 1.63
N PRO A 53 15.33 -7.06 2.08
CA PRO A 53 15.17 -7.77 3.36
C PRO A 53 15.11 -6.87 4.60
N LYS A 54 15.69 -5.68 4.52
CA LYS A 54 15.69 -4.70 5.63
C LYS A 54 14.34 -4.04 5.90
N TYR A 55 13.38 -4.15 4.99
CA TYR A 55 12.08 -3.49 5.13
C TYR A 55 11.02 -4.40 5.73
N PHE A 56 10.13 -3.83 6.52
CA PHE A 56 9.05 -4.54 7.20
C PHE A 56 8.13 -5.34 6.25
N SER A 57 7.91 -4.82 5.04
CA SER A 57 7.08 -5.49 4.02
C SER A 57 7.80 -6.60 3.25
N TYR A 58 9.07 -6.92 3.61
CA TYR A 58 9.75 -8.06 3.02
C TYR A 58 9.04 -9.37 3.37
N GLY A 59 8.83 -10.22 2.38
CA GLY A 59 8.16 -11.50 2.52
C GLY A 59 8.76 -12.57 1.62
N ASN A 60 8.31 -13.82 1.80
CA ASN A 60 8.78 -14.92 0.99
C ASN A 60 8.33 -14.76 -0.47
N ARG A 61 9.31 -14.66 -1.36
CA ARG A 61 9.09 -14.47 -2.79
C ARG A 61 8.33 -15.63 -3.42
N GLU A 62 8.70 -16.86 -3.08
CA GLU A 62 8.09 -18.06 -3.66
C GLU A 62 6.64 -18.23 -3.20
N SER A 63 6.34 -17.94 -1.93
CA SER A 63 4.96 -17.87 -1.44
C SER A 63 4.12 -16.91 -2.27
N ALA A 64 4.64 -15.70 -2.49
CA ALA A 64 3.94 -14.69 -3.27
C ALA A 64 3.72 -15.13 -4.72
N ARG A 65 4.73 -15.72 -5.35
CA ARG A 65 4.62 -16.26 -6.71
C ARG A 65 3.61 -17.40 -6.82
N LYS A 66 3.66 -18.38 -5.90
CA LYS A 66 2.69 -19.48 -5.84
C LYS A 66 1.26 -18.97 -5.65
N ALA A 67 1.04 -17.96 -4.82
CA ALA A 67 -0.28 -17.37 -4.62
C ALA A 67 -0.79 -16.60 -5.85
N ILE A 68 0.08 -15.98 -6.64
CA ILE A 68 -0.29 -15.26 -7.87
C ILE A 68 -0.50 -16.20 -9.06
N GLN A 69 0.12 -17.39 -9.05
CA GLN A 69 0.09 -18.33 -10.16
C GLN A 69 -1.32 -18.62 -10.71
N PRO A 70 -2.36 -18.91 -9.88
CA PRO A 70 -3.70 -19.18 -10.41
C PRO A 70 -4.33 -17.99 -11.15
N LEU A 71 -4.02 -16.77 -10.74
CA LEU A 71 -4.46 -15.56 -11.44
C LEU A 71 -3.71 -15.38 -12.77
N ALA A 72 -2.43 -15.72 -12.79
CA ALA A 72 -1.63 -15.71 -14.01
C ALA A 72 -2.17 -16.72 -15.05
N GLU A 73 -2.48 -17.92 -14.62
CA GLU A 73 -3.10 -18.96 -15.47
C GLU A 73 -4.47 -18.53 -16.01
N TYR A 74 -5.31 -17.94 -15.16
CA TYR A 74 -6.63 -17.44 -15.56
C TYR A 74 -6.53 -16.32 -16.60
N THR A 75 -5.55 -15.43 -16.47
CA THR A 75 -5.38 -14.30 -17.39
C THR A 75 -4.54 -14.65 -18.63
N GLY A 76 -3.91 -15.82 -18.67
CA GLY A 76 -2.98 -16.21 -19.75
C GLY A 76 -1.68 -15.43 -19.74
N LEU A 77 -1.32 -14.84 -18.60
CA LEU A 77 -0.10 -14.04 -18.39
C LEU A 77 0.90 -14.79 -17.51
N THR A 78 2.13 -14.31 -17.48
CA THR A 78 3.13 -14.77 -16.50
C THR A 78 2.87 -14.15 -15.11
N VAL A 79 3.40 -14.78 -14.06
CA VAL A 79 3.33 -14.23 -12.69
C VAL A 79 3.93 -12.83 -12.62
N ASP A 80 5.02 -12.58 -13.34
CA ASP A 80 5.68 -11.29 -13.34
C ASP A 80 4.84 -10.20 -14.02
N GLU A 81 4.15 -10.55 -15.11
CA GLU A 81 3.23 -9.62 -15.78
C GLU A 81 2.03 -9.29 -14.89
N VAL A 82 1.41 -10.28 -14.24
CA VAL A 82 0.30 -10.06 -13.30
C VAL A 82 0.76 -9.20 -12.12
N ALA A 83 1.89 -9.52 -11.50
CA ALA A 83 2.44 -8.75 -10.38
C ALA A 83 2.74 -7.30 -10.79
N THR A 84 3.29 -7.10 -11.99
CA THR A 84 3.54 -5.76 -12.55
C THR A 84 2.24 -5.00 -12.78
N GLN A 85 1.22 -5.63 -13.37
CA GLN A 85 -0.09 -5.00 -13.58
C GLN A 85 -0.78 -4.62 -12.26
N ILE A 86 -0.67 -5.45 -11.21
CA ILE A 86 -1.20 -5.11 -9.87
C ILE A 86 -0.57 -3.82 -9.36
N LEU A 87 0.76 -3.70 -9.45
CA LEU A 87 1.47 -2.50 -9.00
C LEU A 87 1.16 -1.29 -9.90
N ASP A 88 1.08 -1.50 -11.21
CA ASP A 88 0.74 -0.44 -12.15
C ASP A 88 -0.65 0.15 -11.87
N ARG A 89 -1.65 -0.70 -11.67
CA ARG A 89 -3.01 -0.25 -11.30
C ARG A 89 -3.04 0.51 -9.98
N ALA A 90 -2.22 0.08 -9.00
CA ALA A 90 -2.12 0.78 -7.73
C ALA A 90 -1.52 2.19 -7.90
N VAL A 91 -0.42 2.33 -8.66
CA VAL A 91 0.23 3.64 -8.85
C VAL A 91 -0.57 4.55 -9.78
N GLU A 92 -1.28 4.02 -10.77
CA GLU A 92 -2.21 4.78 -11.62
C GLU A 92 -3.33 5.45 -10.81
N LYS A 93 -3.83 4.79 -9.76
CA LYS A 93 -4.83 5.38 -8.85
C LYS A 93 -4.25 6.47 -7.95
N ILE A 94 -2.98 6.38 -7.61
CA ILE A 94 -2.31 7.34 -6.71
C ILE A 94 -1.81 8.56 -7.50
N LYS A 95 -1.39 8.37 -8.75
CA LYS A 95 -0.76 9.43 -9.55
C LYS A 95 -1.57 10.71 -9.63
N PRO A 96 -2.89 10.72 -9.92
CA PRO A 96 -3.67 11.95 -9.98
C PRO A 96 -3.65 12.75 -8.66
N ILE A 97 -3.63 12.06 -7.51
CA ILE A 97 -3.57 12.70 -6.19
C ILE A 97 -2.22 13.38 -5.98
N ILE A 98 -1.14 12.72 -6.41
CA ILE A 98 0.21 13.30 -6.33
C ILE A 98 0.33 14.51 -7.27
N ASP A 99 -0.20 14.41 -8.50
CA ASP A 99 -0.19 15.49 -9.47
C ASP A 99 -0.96 16.72 -8.93
N GLU A 100 -2.15 16.51 -8.34
CA GLU A 100 -2.95 17.57 -7.71
C GLU A 100 -2.19 18.23 -6.55
N LEU A 101 -1.52 17.44 -5.70
CA LEU A 101 -0.72 17.99 -4.61
C LEU A 101 0.49 18.78 -5.13
N ALA A 102 1.16 18.27 -6.16
CA ALA A 102 2.30 18.96 -6.78
C ALA A 102 1.87 20.31 -7.35
N GLU A 103 0.75 20.36 -8.06
CA GLU A 103 0.18 21.59 -8.59
C GLU A 103 -0.21 22.57 -7.47
N LYS A 104 -0.96 22.09 -6.47
CA LYS A 104 -1.42 22.89 -5.33
C LYS A 104 -0.28 23.56 -4.58
N TYR A 105 0.82 22.84 -4.39
CA TYR A 105 2.00 23.34 -3.66
C TYR A 105 3.08 23.90 -4.59
N ARG A 106 2.84 23.97 -5.91
CA ARG A 106 3.77 24.47 -6.92
C ARG A 106 5.14 23.76 -6.85
N MET A 107 5.10 22.44 -6.72
CA MET A 107 6.30 21.62 -6.62
C MET A 107 6.78 21.23 -8.01
N GLU A 108 8.03 21.56 -8.33
CA GLU A 108 8.67 21.09 -9.55
C GLU A 108 9.04 19.60 -9.42
N PRO A 109 8.81 18.76 -10.45
CA PRO A 109 9.06 17.31 -10.38
C PRO A 109 10.48 16.96 -9.94
N GLU A 110 11.49 17.72 -10.35
CA GLU A 110 12.90 17.52 -10.02
C GLU A 110 13.21 17.77 -8.54
N GLN A 111 12.36 18.55 -7.86
CA GLN A 111 12.49 18.90 -6.43
C GLN A 111 11.68 17.95 -5.55
N MET A 112 10.81 17.11 -6.14
CA MET A 112 10.00 16.17 -5.40
C MET A 112 10.86 15.03 -4.83
N SER A 113 10.58 14.68 -3.59
CA SER A 113 11.13 13.50 -2.94
C SER A 113 10.06 12.85 -2.07
N PHE A 114 9.96 11.53 -2.14
CA PHE A 114 9.04 10.77 -1.31
C PHE A 114 9.71 10.28 -0.03
N VAL A 115 9.01 10.40 1.06
CA VAL A 115 9.33 9.70 2.31
C VAL A 115 8.25 8.66 2.54
N GLY A 116 8.60 7.40 2.32
CA GLY A 116 7.67 6.28 2.50
C GLY A 116 7.54 5.90 3.96
N VAL A 117 6.32 5.90 4.50
CA VAL A 117 6.01 5.50 5.88
C VAL A 117 4.85 4.51 5.91
N GLY A 118 4.79 3.71 6.98
CA GLY A 118 3.83 2.62 7.12
C GLY A 118 4.37 1.27 6.64
N GLY A 119 3.77 0.18 7.10
CA GLY A 119 4.25 -1.18 6.87
C GLY A 119 4.36 -1.62 5.42
N GLY A 120 3.53 -1.05 4.52
CA GLY A 120 3.54 -1.36 3.08
C GLY A 120 4.36 -0.41 2.21
N ALA A 121 5.00 0.62 2.80
CA ALA A 121 5.65 1.70 2.06
C ALA A 121 6.69 1.21 1.06
N ALA A 122 7.57 0.27 1.47
CA ALA A 122 8.63 -0.24 0.60
C ALA A 122 8.10 -0.98 -0.64
N ALA A 123 6.89 -1.57 -0.57
CA ALA A 123 6.30 -2.25 -1.72
C ALA A 123 5.80 -1.26 -2.79
N LEU A 124 5.15 -0.16 -2.37
CA LEU A 124 4.43 0.72 -3.30
C LEU A 124 5.23 1.98 -3.64
N ILE A 125 5.80 2.65 -2.62
CA ILE A 125 6.54 3.90 -2.82
C ILE A 125 7.81 3.68 -3.65
N CYS A 126 8.55 2.59 -3.39
CA CYS A 126 9.73 2.25 -4.19
C CYS A 126 9.37 1.99 -5.66
N TYR A 127 8.27 1.29 -5.91
CA TYR A 127 7.81 1.02 -7.28
C TYR A 127 7.38 2.31 -8.00
N TYR A 128 6.53 3.13 -7.35
CA TYR A 128 6.09 4.42 -7.88
C TYR A 128 7.28 5.32 -8.22
N ALA A 129 8.18 5.50 -7.26
CA ALA A 129 9.33 6.38 -7.40
C ALA A 129 10.26 5.96 -8.55
N LYS A 130 10.51 4.65 -8.67
CA LYS A 130 11.30 4.10 -9.79
C LYS A 130 10.60 4.29 -11.13
N LYS A 131 9.26 4.06 -11.19
CA LYS A 131 8.48 4.19 -12.42
C LYS A 131 8.47 5.63 -12.95
N TYR A 132 8.39 6.62 -12.07
CA TYR A 132 8.28 8.03 -12.43
C TYR A 132 9.55 8.85 -12.21
N GLY A 133 10.67 8.21 -11.87
CA GLY A 133 11.97 8.86 -11.71
C GLY A 133 12.07 9.82 -10.52
N ILE A 134 11.26 9.60 -9.46
CA ILE A 134 11.21 10.46 -8.27
C ILE A 134 12.18 9.91 -7.22
N LYS A 135 12.89 10.78 -6.52
CA LYS A 135 13.72 10.40 -5.38
C LYS A 135 12.85 9.89 -4.23
N TYR A 136 13.33 8.90 -3.49
CA TYR A 136 12.60 8.40 -2.33
C TYR A 136 13.54 7.95 -1.21
N SER A 137 13.00 7.91 -0.01
CA SER A 137 13.61 7.28 1.16
C SER A 137 12.56 6.55 2.01
N ILE A 138 12.97 5.45 2.63
CA ILE A 138 12.18 4.74 3.64
C ILE A 138 12.98 4.85 4.94
N PRO A 139 12.55 5.67 5.91
CA PRO A 139 13.27 5.84 7.16
C PRO A 139 13.26 4.58 8.03
N GLN A 140 14.17 4.53 8.98
CA GLN A 140 14.16 3.50 10.01
C GLN A 140 12.86 3.62 10.83
N ASN A 141 12.25 2.49 11.21
CA ASN A 141 10.97 2.39 11.92
C ASN A 141 9.79 3.01 11.15
N ALA A 142 9.88 3.05 9.81
CA ALA A 142 8.80 3.57 8.96
C ALA A 142 7.46 2.89 9.22
N GLU A 143 7.47 1.60 9.56
CA GLU A 143 6.30 0.77 9.83
C GLU A 143 5.51 1.19 11.08
N VAL A 144 6.17 1.83 12.05
CA VAL A 144 5.57 2.27 13.31
C VAL A 144 5.55 3.79 13.49
N ILE A 145 5.86 4.54 12.45
CA ILE A 145 6.00 6.00 12.52
C ILE A 145 4.72 6.70 13.03
N SER A 146 3.54 6.17 12.67
CA SER A 146 2.26 6.70 13.15
C SER A 146 2.11 6.54 14.66
N SER A 147 2.52 5.40 15.21
CA SER A 147 2.50 5.16 16.65
C SER A 147 3.49 6.06 17.40
N ILE A 148 4.67 6.28 16.82
CA ILE A 148 5.65 7.23 17.35
C ILE A 148 5.06 8.65 17.33
N GLY A 149 4.46 9.06 16.23
CA GLY A 149 3.82 10.36 16.09
C GLY A 149 2.72 10.59 17.13
N VAL A 150 1.86 9.59 17.36
CA VAL A 150 0.81 9.64 18.39
C VAL A 150 1.42 9.76 19.79
N ALA A 151 2.47 8.99 20.09
CA ALA A 151 3.13 9.05 21.40
C ALA A 151 3.80 10.41 21.68
N LEU A 152 4.24 11.10 20.62
CA LEU A 152 4.86 12.43 20.73
C LEU A 152 3.85 13.57 20.58
N SER A 153 2.60 13.29 20.21
CA SER A 153 1.58 14.32 20.05
C SER A 153 1.13 14.88 21.40
N MET A 154 0.96 16.19 21.44
CA MET A 154 0.35 16.85 22.60
C MET A 154 -1.17 16.86 22.41
N VAL A 155 -1.89 16.76 23.53
CA VAL A 155 -3.34 17.02 23.55
C VAL A 155 -3.54 18.51 23.28
N ARG A 156 -4.29 18.84 22.23
CA ARG A 156 -4.69 20.20 21.89
C ARG A 156 -6.20 20.30 21.95
N ASP A 157 -6.68 21.20 22.79
CA ASP A 157 -8.08 21.61 22.80
C ASP A 157 -8.18 23.03 22.21
N VAL A 158 -9.16 23.26 21.35
CA VAL A 158 -9.42 24.55 20.71
C VAL A 158 -10.85 24.92 20.98
N VAL A 159 -11.04 25.96 21.80
CA VAL A 159 -12.36 26.52 22.08
C VAL A 159 -12.50 27.80 21.25
N GLU A 160 -13.41 27.78 20.28
CA GLU A 160 -13.79 28.96 19.51
C GLU A 160 -15.09 29.52 20.06
N ARG A 161 -15.08 30.81 20.40
CA ARG A 161 -16.26 31.54 20.87
C ARG A 161 -16.43 32.82 20.07
N ALA A 162 -17.54 32.96 19.38
CA ALA A 162 -17.93 34.22 18.77
C ALA A 162 -18.65 35.09 19.81
N ILE A 163 -18.11 36.29 20.08
CA ILE A 163 -18.72 37.26 20.98
C ILE A 163 -19.15 38.45 20.10
N PRO A 164 -20.45 38.60 19.79
CA PRO A 164 -20.94 39.78 19.06
C PRO A 164 -20.85 41.01 19.97
N ASN A 165 -20.19 42.07 19.54
CA ASN A 165 -19.98 43.33 20.27
C ASN A 165 -19.23 43.12 21.63
N PRO A 166 -18.00 42.63 21.61
CA PRO A 166 -17.27 42.35 22.86
C PRO A 166 -16.97 43.62 23.64
N THR A 167 -17.10 43.54 24.96
CA THR A 167 -16.61 44.57 25.86
C THR A 167 -15.12 44.48 26.06
N SER A 168 -14.45 45.53 26.55
CA SER A 168 -13.02 45.52 26.81
C SER A 168 -12.52 44.43 27.79
N ALA A 169 -13.43 43.83 28.55
CA ALA A 169 -13.15 42.74 29.48
C ALA A 169 -13.29 41.34 28.82
N GLU A 170 -13.81 41.26 27.57
CA GLU A 170 -14.07 40.03 26.85
C GLU A 170 -13.10 39.86 25.67
N ILE A 171 -12.22 40.83 25.45
CA ILE A 171 -11.08 40.78 24.53
C ILE A 171 -9.82 40.37 25.32
#